data_f4bd3e85d5b757c48d3ebe935f682f57
#
_entry.id   f4bd3e85d5b757c48d3ebe935f682f57
#
_cell.length_a   1.000
_cell.length_b   1.000
_cell.length_c   1.000
_cell.angle_alpha   90.00
_cell.angle_beta   90.00
_cell.angle_gamma   90.00
#
_symmetry.space_group_name_H-M   'P 1'
#
loop_
_entity.id
_entity.type
_entity.pdbx_description
1 polymer ?
#
loop_
_entity_poly.entity_id
_entity_poly.type
_entity_poly.pdbx_seq_one_letter_code
_entity_poly.pdbx_strand_id
1 'polypeptide(L)'
;MYIFTQLYFIIMNYEYDINITTHLYTHIPARNIIMSSSSFDNIIPTPPSSSNVILKTYGATATEATASSADSNIKIISISKDAIKRLLKDISEIIKTPLHDQGIYYKHSETDILEGWALIIGPKDSLYRDGYYFFKFEFPTDYPHAPPVLHYYTNDGITRFHPNFYKGGKVCIDILNTWRGEKWSGCQTISSVLLTIVSIMDNEPILNEPGVTKKNPDYSNYHNLIEYRNYSFAIYELLYSIEHFSKYIPINEKEHLDYFYSIMKSHYVSNKDSIMKKLQENKERALHPEYVHSSLYLFGFKIDYANLVSLFEKLTLI
;
A
#
# COMPACT_ATOMS: atom_id res chain seq x y z
N MET A 1 -17.59 -2.50 2.51
CA MET A 1 -18.47 -3.02 1.43
C MET A 1 -19.81 -2.27 1.38
N TYR A 2 -20.43 -1.93 2.50
CA TYR A 2 -21.76 -1.26 2.54
C TYR A 2 -21.73 0.18 1.98
N ILE A 3 -20.74 1.01 2.35
CA ILE A 3 -20.64 2.42 1.92
C ILE A 3 -20.30 2.51 0.42
N PHE A 4 -19.40 1.68 -0.09
CA PHE A 4 -19.07 1.63 -1.52
C PHE A 4 -20.22 1.11 -2.37
N THR A 5 -20.97 0.14 -1.86
CA THR A 5 -22.19 -0.32 -2.55
C THR A 5 -23.24 0.78 -2.60
N GLN A 6 -23.38 1.57 -1.53
CA GLN A 6 -24.29 2.71 -1.52
C GLN A 6 -23.79 3.87 -2.40
N LEU A 7 -22.50 4.23 -2.38
CA LEU A 7 -21.95 5.25 -3.27
C LEU A 7 -22.04 4.83 -4.74
N TYR A 8 -21.72 3.58 -5.05
CA TYR A 8 -21.88 3.01 -6.40
C TYR A 8 -23.36 3.01 -6.83
N PHE A 9 -24.27 2.64 -5.93
CA PHE A 9 -25.71 2.67 -6.18
C PHE A 9 -26.25 4.10 -6.37
N ILE A 10 -25.76 5.07 -5.59
CA ILE A 10 -26.09 6.48 -5.71
C ILE A 10 -25.59 7.04 -7.05
N ILE A 11 -24.34 6.75 -7.44
CA ILE A 11 -23.75 7.27 -8.69
C ILE A 11 -24.42 6.64 -9.91
N MET A 12 -24.74 5.34 -9.87
CA MET A 12 -25.40 4.63 -10.98
C MET A 12 -26.88 4.97 -11.10
N ASN A 13 -27.57 5.27 -9.99
CA ASN A 13 -28.98 5.67 -10.03
C ASN A 13 -29.18 7.17 -10.31
N TYR A 14 -28.13 8.00 -10.22
CA TYR A 14 -28.20 9.41 -10.62
C TYR A 14 -28.35 9.62 -12.14
N GLU A 15 -28.16 8.56 -12.93
CA GLU A 15 -28.48 8.58 -14.35
C GLU A 15 -29.98 8.35 -14.63
N TYR A 16 -30.79 7.95 -13.64
CA TYR A 16 -32.18 7.54 -13.86
C TYR A 16 -33.27 8.22 -13.06
N ASP A 17 -33.02 8.97 -11.93
CA ASP A 17 -34.13 9.74 -11.31
C ASP A 17 -33.72 10.80 -10.28
N ILE A 18 -34.53 11.89 -10.29
CA ILE A 18 -34.33 13.16 -9.55
C ILE A 18 -34.93 13.14 -8.12
N ASN A 19 -35.29 12.00 -7.53
CA ASN A 19 -36.13 12.00 -6.33
C ASN A 19 -35.63 11.21 -5.11
N ILE A 20 -34.33 11.22 -4.77
CA ILE A 20 -33.86 10.63 -3.51
C ILE A 20 -33.03 11.64 -2.70
N THR A 21 -33.69 12.65 -2.12
CA THR A 21 -32.97 13.69 -1.34
C THR A 21 -33.25 13.66 0.15
N THR A 22 -34.04 12.74 0.72
CA THR A 22 -34.55 12.97 2.09
C THR A 22 -34.33 11.89 3.15
N HIS A 23 -33.65 10.77 2.91
CA HIS A 23 -33.60 9.70 3.94
C HIS A 23 -32.23 9.12 4.34
N LEU A 24 -31.09 9.80 4.12
CA LEU A 24 -29.75 9.28 4.42
C LEU A 24 -29.04 10.00 5.60
N TYR A 25 -29.76 10.61 6.55
CA TYR A 25 -29.14 11.42 7.62
C TYR A 25 -29.00 10.74 8.99
N THR A 26 -29.25 9.46 9.13
CA THR A 26 -29.13 8.80 10.44
C THR A 26 -28.14 7.64 10.36
N HIS A 27 -26.98 7.78 10.99
CA HIS A 27 -25.90 6.81 11.26
C HIS A 27 -24.67 6.86 10.36
N ILE A 28 -23.93 7.97 10.39
CA ILE A 28 -22.52 8.01 10.01
C ILE A 28 -21.73 8.67 11.14
N PRO A 29 -20.79 7.97 11.80
CA PRO A 29 -19.86 8.64 12.72
C PRO A 29 -18.78 9.40 11.94
N ALA A 30 -18.82 10.72 12.07
CA ALA A 30 -17.75 11.70 12.03
C ALA A 30 -16.80 11.76 10.79
N ARG A 31 -17.26 11.52 9.55
CA ARG A 31 -16.71 12.17 8.36
C ARG A 31 -17.86 12.40 7.38
N ASN A 32 -18.45 13.60 7.40
CA ASN A 32 -19.63 13.92 6.61
C ASN A 32 -19.25 14.16 5.14
N ILE A 33 -19.77 13.33 4.24
CA ILE A 33 -19.85 13.63 2.82
C ILE A 33 -21.07 14.54 2.63
N ILE A 34 -20.86 15.81 2.30
CA ILE A 34 -21.96 16.74 1.97
C ILE A 34 -22.01 16.87 0.47
N MET A 35 -23.07 16.36 -0.15
CA MET A 35 -23.41 16.71 -1.52
C MET A 35 -24.23 17.99 -1.48
N SER A 36 -23.71 19.10 -1.97
CA SER A 36 -24.49 20.31 -2.15
C SER A 36 -25.08 20.33 -3.56
N SER A 37 -26.41 20.27 -3.65
CA SER A 37 -27.14 20.72 -4.84
C SER A 37 -27.24 22.24 -4.77
N SER A 38 -26.57 22.96 -5.65
CA SER A 38 -26.86 24.39 -5.81
C SER A 38 -28.24 24.57 -6.43
N SER A 39 -29.01 25.46 -5.81
CA SER A 39 -30.34 25.94 -6.08
C SER A 39 -30.70 25.99 -7.58
N PHE A 40 -31.90 25.50 -7.88
CA PHE A 40 -32.58 25.68 -9.15
C PHE A 40 -33.14 27.12 -9.25
N ASP A 41 -32.70 27.84 -10.25
CA ASP A 41 -33.52 28.85 -10.87
C ASP A 41 -33.37 28.72 -12.41
N ASN A 42 -34.53 28.77 -13.05
CA ASN A 42 -34.80 28.58 -14.44
C ASN A 42 -33.86 29.33 -15.38
N ILE A 43 -33.26 28.60 -16.37
CA ILE A 43 -32.97 29.08 -17.75
C ILE A 43 -32.48 27.87 -18.58
N ILE A 44 -32.95 27.79 -19.81
CA ILE A 44 -32.73 26.90 -20.97
C ILE A 44 -31.38 26.16 -21.02
N PRO A 45 -31.31 24.82 -21.38
CA PRO A 45 -30.17 23.96 -21.17
C PRO A 45 -29.02 24.25 -22.14
N THR A 46 -27.92 24.72 -21.58
CA THR A 46 -26.58 24.51 -22.14
C THR A 46 -26.01 23.21 -21.57
N PRO A 47 -25.13 22.44 -22.25
CA PRO A 47 -24.64 21.16 -21.76
C PRO A 47 -23.86 21.37 -20.45
N PRO A 48 -24.03 20.46 -19.44
CA PRO A 48 -23.54 20.72 -18.09
C PRO A 48 -22.02 20.64 -18.02
N SER A 49 -21.41 21.73 -17.62
CA SER A 49 -20.07 21.77 -17.08
C SER A 49 -19.97 20.85 -15.82
N SER A 50 -18.90 20.11 -15.74
CA SER A 50 -18.53 19.16 -14.68
C SER A 50 -19.02 19.54 -13.27
N SER A 51 -19.99 18.79 -12.74
CA SER A 51 -20.39 18.92 -11.34
C SER A 51 -19.37 18.19 -10.45
N ASN A 52 -18.75 18.92 -9.52
CA ASN A 52 -17.75 18.43 -8.59
C ASN A 52 -18.41 17.92 -7.30
N VAL A 53 -17.88 16.83 -6.76
CA VAL A 53 -18.21 16.33 -5.41
C VAL A 53 -17.27 16.97 -4.40
N ILE A 54 -17.81 17.50 -3.31
CA ILE A 54 -17.02 18.16 -2.26
C ILE A 54 -16.89 17.20 -1.09
N LEU A 55 -15.65 16.79 -0.77
CA LEU A 55 -15.31 16.00 0.41
C LEU A 55 -14.77 16.91 1.50
N LYS A 56 -15.29 16.78 2.72
CA LYS A 56 -14.76 17.48 3.90
C LYS A 56 -13.94 16.50 4.74
N THR A 57 -12.65 16.77 4.90
CA THR A 57 -11.79 16.02 5.81
C THR A 57 -11.50 16.87 7.06
N TYR A 58 -11.65 16.27 8.25
CA TYR A 58 -11.26 16.90 9.52
C TYR A 58 -9.86 16.41 9.88
N GLY A 59 -8.88 17.31 9.93
CA GLY A 59 -7.54 16.99 10.41
C GLY A 59 -7.55 16.88 11.94
N ALA A 60 -7.23 15.72 12.49
CA ALA A 60 -6.97 15.55 13.90
C ALA A 60 -5.47 15.78 14.19
N THR A 61 -5.11 16.95 14.71
CA THR A 61 -3.86 17.13 15.46
C THR A 61 -4.22 17.30 16.92
N ALA A 62 -3.95 16.27 17.73
CA ALA A 62 -4.03 16.34 19.16
C ALA A 62 -2.76 16.97 19.72
N THR A 63 -2.83 18.22 20.18
CA THR A 63 -1.96 18.75 21.24
C THR A 63 -2.82 19.70 22.08
N GLU A 64 -2.93 19.38 23.36
CA GLU A 64 -3.59 20.20 24.37
C GLU A 64 -2.91 21.57 24.47
N ALA A 65 -3.66 22.64 24.19
CA ALA A 65 -3.42 23.96 24.78
C ALA A 65 -4.67 24.83 24.61
N THR A 66 -5.26 25.21 25.74
CA THR A 66 -6.08 26.39 26.06
C THR A 66 -7.02 26.97 24.99
N ALA A 67 -8.29 26.94 25.34
CA ALA A 67 -9.42 27.47 24.59
C ALA A 67 -9.26 28.96 24.21
N SER A 68 -9.19 29.23 22.91
CA SER A 68 -9.68 30.46 22.28
C SER A 68 -9.88 30.18 20.79
N SER A 69 -11.13 30.32 20.32
CA SER A 69 -11.58 30.36 18.90
C SER A 69 -10.84 29.40 17.93
N ALA A 70 -11.21 28.13 17.93
CA ALA A 70 -10.73 27.16 16.97
C ALA A 70 -11.47 27.37 15.63
N ASP A 71 -10.86 28.12 14.72
CA ASP A 71 -11.10 27.99 13.28
C ASP A 71 -10.60 26.61 12.88
N SER A 72 -11.50 25.62 12.82
CA SER A 72 -11.21 24.31 12.26
C SER A 72 -10.90 24.50 10.78
N ASN A 73 -9.62 24.35 10.38
CA ASN A 73 -9.18 24.35 8.99
C ASN A 73 -9.80 23.15 8.27
N ILE A 74 -11.05 23.33 7.77
CA ILE A 74 -11.72 22.34 6.93
C ILE A 74 -11.09 22.45 5.53
N LYS A 75 -10.27 21.46 5.17
CA LYS A 75 -9.78 21.32 3.81
C LYS A 75 -10.89 20.75 2.94
N ILE A 76 -11.47 21.62 2.08
CA ILE A 76 -12.45 21.19 1.07
C ILE A 76 -11.67 20.64 -0.12
N ILE A 77 -11.85 19.36 -0.42
CA ILE A 77 -11.27 18.68 -1.58
C ILE A 77 -12.39 18.47 -2.59
N SER A 78 -12.23 18.99 -3.80
CA SER A 78 -13.18 18.80 -4.90
C SER A 78 -12.67 17.69 -5.82
N ILE A 79 -13.48 16.67 -6.05
CA ILE A 79 -13.21 15.57 -6.97
C ILE A 79 -14.25 15.59 -8.09
N SER A 80 -13.83 15.38 -9.34
CA SER A 80 -14.76 15.29 -10.46
C SER A 80 -15.57 13.97 -10.39
N LYS A 81 -16.81 14.01 -10.91
CA LYS A 81 -17.63 12.78 -10.99
C LYS A 81 -16.96 11.68 -11.83
N ASP A 82 -16.25 12.07 -12.88
CA ASP A 82 -15.58 11.11 -13.75
C ASP A 82 -14.38 10.45 -13.05
N ALA A 83 -13.64 11.20 -12.22
CA ALA A 83 -12.58 10.63 -11.39
C ALA A 83 -13.13 9.62 -10.37
N ILE A 84 -14.25 9.94 -9.72
CA ILE A 84 -14.93 9.01 -8.80
C ILE A 84 -15.41 7.76 -9.55
N LYS A 85 -16.10 7.90 -10.67
CA LYS A 85 -16.59 6.76 -11.49
C LYS A 85 -15.43 5.85 -11.90
N ARG A 86 -14.33 6.44 -12.37
CA ARG A 86 -13.15 5.68 -12.78
C ARG A 86 -12.51 4.97 -11.60
N LEU A 87 -12.33 5.62 -10.48
CA LEU A 87 -11.74 5.01 -9.28
C LEU A 87 -12.60 3.87 -8.76
N LEU A 88 -13.92 4.04 -8.68
CA LEU A 88 -14.85 2.99 -8.28
C LEU A 88 -14.82 1.79 -9.24
N LYS A 89 -14.63 2.02 -10.54
CA LYS A 89 -14.47 0.96 -11.53
C LYS A 89 -13.20 0.16 -11.25
N ASP A 90 -12.06 0.82 -11.04
CA ASP A 90 -10.77 0.16 -10.79
C ASP A 90 -10.78 -0.63 -9.47
N ILE A 91 -11.41 -0.06 -8.41
CA ILE A 91 -11.62 -0.75 -7.13
C ILE A 91 -12.51 -1.99 -7.33
N SER A 92 -13.62 -1.83 -8.05
CA SER A 92 -14.52 -2.96 -8.33
C SER A 92 -13.83 -4.06 -9.12
N GLU A 93 -12.97 -3.70 -10.06
CA GLU A 93 -12.21 -4.65 -10.88
C GLU A 93 -11.25 -5.48 -10.03
N ILE A 94 -10.40 -4.84 -9.20
CA ILE A 94 -9.45 -5.58 -8.35
C ILE A 94 -10.14 -6.42 -7.26
N ILE A 95 -11.36 -6.03 -6.82
CA ILE A 95 -12.15 -6.82 -5.86
C ILE A 95 -12.78 -8.03 -6.55
N LYS A 96 -13.31 -7.87 -7.79
CA LYS A 96 -13.98 -8.95 -8.54
C LYS A 96 -13.00 -9.93 -9.16
N THR A 97 -11.82 -9.44 -9.54
CA THR A 97 -10.75 -10.23 -10.14
C THR A 97 -9.49 -10.09 -9.27
N PRO A 98 -9.50 -10.70 -8.06
CA PRO A 98 -8.41 -10.57 -7.13
C PRO A 98 -7.14 -11.24 -7.67
N LEU A 99 -5.99 -10.65 -7.35
CA LEU A 99 -4.68 -11.13 -7.78
C LEU A 99 -3.99 -11.98 -6.69
N HIS A 100 -4.76 -12.75 -5.93
CA HIS A 100 -4.26 -13.58 -4.81
C HIS A 100 -3.26 -14.63 -5.28
N ASP A 101 -3.42 -15.18 -6.49
CA ASP A 101 -2.48 -16.12 -7.10
C ASP A 101 -1.11 -15.49 -7.40
N GLN A 102 -1.07 -14.16 -7.50
CA GLN A 102 0.16 -13.36 -7.62
C GLN A 102 0.69 -12.86 -6.26
N GLY A 103 0.09 -13.30 -5.14
CA GLY A 103 0.43 -12.84 -3.80
C GLY A 103 -0.04 -11.42 -3.47
N ILE A 104 -0.96 -10.85 -4.26
CA ILE A 104 -1.41 -9.47 -4.11
C ILE A 104 -2.77 -9.44 -3.40
N TYR A 105 -2.86 -8.66 -2.31
CA TYR A 105 -4.07 -8.42 -1.55
C TYR A 105 -4.31 -6.91 -1.44
N TYR A 106 -5.52 -6.46 -1.73
CA TYR A 106 -5.86 -5.05 -1.73
C TYR A 106 -7.09 -4.77 -0.86
N LYS A 107 -7.03 -3.67 -0.11
CA LYS A 107 -8.16 -3.09 0.61
C LYS A 107 -8.22 -1.59 0.35
N HIS A 108 -9.38 -1.13 -0.06
CA HIS A 108 -9.64 0.30 -0.21
C HIS A 108 -10.20 0.86 1.08
N SER A 109 -9.79 2.08 1.45
CA SER A 109 -10.27 2.72 2.68
C SER A 109 -11.79 2.90 2.64
N GLU A 110 -12.44 2.62 3.76
CA GLU A 110 -13.89 2.83 3.92
C GLU A 110 -14.21 4.28 4.31
N THR A 111 -13.21 5.02 4.76
CA THR A 111 -13.36 6.38 5.27
C THR A 111 -12.83 7.45 4.32
N ASP A 112 -11.92 7.09 3.39
CA ASP A 112 -11.37 8.00 2.40
C ASP A 112 -11.28 7.33 1.03
N ILE A 113 -12.10 7.79 0.08
CA ILE A 113 -12.13 7.26 -1.29
C ILE A 113 -10.81 7.45 -2.05
N LEU A 114 -9.93 8.32 -1.58
CA LEU A 114 -8.64 8.56 -2.20
C LEU A 114 -7.51 7.71 -1.61
N GLU A 115 -7.81 6.79 -0.68
CA GLU A 115 -6.81 5.96 -0.05
C GLU A 115 -7.07 4.46 -0.23
N GLY A 116 -6.00 3.69 -0.38
CA GLY A 116 -6.06 2.22 -0.40
C GLY A 116 -4.76 1.60 0.06
N TRP A 117 -4.83 0.37 0.55
CA TRP A 117 -3.69 -0.40 1.02
C TRP A 117 -3.53 -1.68 0.23
N ALA A 118 -2.29 -2.04 -0.04
CA ALA A 118 -1.95 -3.33 -0.66
C ALA A 118 -0.87 -4.04 0.15
N LEU A 119 -1.04 -5.35 0.28
CA LEU A 119 -0.03 -6.31 0.70
C LEU A 119 0.43 -7.09 -0.53
N ILE A 120 1.73 -7.16 -0.75
CA ILE A 120 2.36 -8.08 -1.69
C ILE A 120 3.16 -9.11 -0.88
N ILE A 121 2.80 -10.37 -1.03
CA ILE A 121 3.63 -11.48 -0.56
C ILE A 121 4.71 -11.70 -1.63
N GLY A 122 5.96 -11.60 -1.23
CA GLY A 122 7.10 -11.65 -2.12
C GLY A 122 7.15 -12.94 -2.96
N PRO A 123 7.45 -12.84 -4.28
CA PRO A 123 7.45 -13.98 -5.20
C PRO A 123 8.39 -15.10 -4.75
N LYS A 124 7.96 -16.35 -4.92
CA LYS A 124 8.72 -17.54 -4.46
C LYS A 124 10.10 -17.67 -5.08
N ASP A 125 10.26 -17.20 -6.31
CA ASP A 125 11.52 -17.27 -7.06
C ASP A 125 12.30 -15.96 -6.97
N SER A 126 12.24 -15.27 -5.81
CA SER A 126 12.91 -13.99 -5.58
C SER A 126 13.60 -13.92 -4.23
N LEU A 127 14.45 -12.90 -4.02
CA LEU A 127 15.04 -12.59 -2.70
C LEU A 127 13.98 -12.17 -1.68
N TYR A 128 12.80 -11.77 -2.15
CA TYR A 128 11.66 -11.29 -1.35
C TYR A 128 10.71 -12.41 -0.93
N ARG A 129 11.06 -13.65 -1.26
CA ARG A 129 10.25 -14.85 -1.06
C ARG A 129 9.57 -14.89 0.31
N ASP A 130 8.24 -15.09 0.27
CA ASP A 130 7.37 -15.22 1.45
C ASP A 130 7.33 -13.98 2.37
N GLY A 131 8.05 -12.89 2.05
CA GLY A 131 8.04 -11.63 2.80
C GLY A 131 6.77 -10.81 2.56
N TYR A 132 6.42 -9.95 3.52
CA TYR A 132 5.20 -9.15 3.50
C TYR A 132 5.55 -7.68 3.19
N TYR A 133 5.13 -7.18 2.02
CA TYR A 133 5.47 -5.86 1.52
C TYR A 133 4.23 -5.01 1.38
N PHE A 134 4.16 -3.91 2.16
CA PHE A 134 2.99 -3.05 2.24
C PHE A 134 3.18 -1.77 1.46
N PHE A 135 2.12 -1.40 0.74
CA PHE A 135 2.04 -0.19 -0.05
C PHE A 135 0.73 0.54 0.22
N LYS A 136 0.80 1.87 0.39
CA LYS A 136 -0.37 2.74 0.47
C LYS A 136 -0.52 3.51 -0.84
N PHE A 137 -1.71 3.49 -1.39
CA PHE A 137 -2.11 4.32 -2.52
C PHE A 137 -2.76 5.60 -2.00
N GLU A 138 -2.37 6.73 -2.58
CA GLU A 138 -3.04 8.02 -2.46
C GLU A 138 -3.42 8.49 -3.86
N PHE A 139 -4.73 8.50 -4.14
CA PHE A 139 -5.24 8.85 -5.46
C PHE A 139 -5.41 10.36 -5.58
N PRO A 140 -4.96 10.98 -6.69
CA PRO A 140 -5.20 12.39 -6.93
C PRO A 140 -6.65 12.66 -7.31
N THR A 141 -7.11 13.89 -7.11
CA THR A 141 -8.49 14.31 -7.41
C THR A 141 -8.83 14.32 -8.90
N ASP A 142 -7.82 14.30 -9.75
CA ASP A 142 -7.91 14.23 -11.20
C ASP A 142 -7.59 12.84 -11.78
N TYR A 143 -7.57 11.80 -10.91
CA TYR A 143 -7.43 10.41 -11.38
C TYR A 143 -8.45 10.08 -12.48
N PRO A 144 -8.09 9.42 -13.57
CA PRO A 144 -6.81 8.80 -13.91
C PRO A 144 -5.89 9.69 -14.76
N HIS A 145 -6.07 11.02 -14.79
CA HIS A 145 -5.21 11.90 -15.58
C HIS A 145 -3.81 12.04 -14.96
N ALA A 146 -3.72 11.97 -13.63
CA ALA A 146 -2.48 11.82 -12.91
C ALA A 146 -2.40 10.43 -12.23
N PRO A 147 -1.18 9.85 -12.07
CA PRO A 147 -0.99 8.60 -11.36
C PRO A 147 -1.28 8.72 -9.88
N PRO A 148 -1.61 7.62 -9.18
CA PRO A 148 -1.61 7.60 -7.72
C PRO A 148 -0.19 7.83 -7.19
N VAL A 149 -0.09 8.44 -6.01
CA VAL A 149 1.14 8.43 -5.22
C VAL A 149 1.18 7.10 -4.47
N LEU A 150 2.32 6.43 -4.54
CA LEU A 150 2.50 5.15 -3.88
C LEU A 150 3.57 5.26 -2.81
N HIS A 151 3.22 4.87 -1.59
CA HIS A 151 4.13 4.85 -0.44
C HIS A 151 4.43 3.42 -0.02
N TYR A 152 5.72 3.12 0.17
CA TYR A 152 6.23 1.85 0.66
C TYR A 152 6.39 1.87 2.19
N TYR A 153 5.79 0.90 2.87
CA TYR A 153 5.72 0.88 4.34
C TYR A 153 6.46 -0.28 5.02
N THR A 154 6.80 -1.37 4.33
CA THR A 154 7.66 -2.42 4.90
C THR A 154 9.10 -1.90 5.02
N ASN A 155 9.28 -0.95 5.94
CA ASN A 155 10.46 -0.10 6.03
C ASN A 155 10.90 0.05 7.50
N ASP A 156 12.13 -0.34 7.78
CA ASP A 156 12.78 -0.19 9.09
C ASP A 156 13.59 1.12 9.22
N GLY A 157 13.53 2.00 8.20
CA GLY A 157 14.30 3.24 8.13
C GLY A 157 15.78 3.06 7.76
N ILE A 158 16.27 1.82 7.67
CA ILE A 158 17.68 1.49 7.46
C ILE A 158 17.87 0.73 6.15
N THR A 159 17.10 -0.34 5.94
CA THR A 159 17.24 -1.26 4.81
C THR A 159 16.70 -0.64 3.53
N ARG A 160 17.52 -0.59 2.48
CA ARG A 160 17.06 -0.31 1.12
C ARG A 160 16.63 -1.62 0.49
N PHE A 161 15.41 -2.08 0.76
CA PHE A 161 14.94 -3.38 0.30
C PHE A 161 14.96 -3.55 -1.22
N HIS A 162 14.74 -2.47 -1.95
CA HIS A 162 14.83 -2.45 -3.40
C HIS A 162 15.36 -1.09 -3.88
N PRO A 163 16.11 -1.00 -4.98
CA PRO A 163 16.52 0.28 -5.56
C PRO A 163 15.36 1.25 -5.79
N ASN A 164 14.21 0.73 -6.16
CA ASN A 164 12.99 1.51 -6.41
C ASN A 164 12.15 1.80 -5.14
N PHE A 165 12.44 1.14 -3.98
CA PHE A 165 11.74 1.36 -2.70
C PHE A 165 12.65 2.12 -1.74
N TYR A 166 12.42 3.42 -1.60
CA TYR A 166 13.29 4.29 -0.81
C TYR A 166 13.04 4.15 0.69
N LYS A 167 14.07 4.34 1.50
CA LYS A 167 14.00 4.32 2.98
C LYS A 167 12.95 5.29 3.54
N GLY A 168 12.66 6.39 2.85
CA GLY A 168 11.62 7.35 3.19
C GLY A 168 10.22 6.99 2.69
N GLY A 169 10.01 5.76 2.20
CA GLY A 169 8.70 5.29 1.72
C GLY A 169 8.38 5.63 0.27
N LYS A 170 9.20 6.45 -0.43
CA LYS A 170 8.95 6.78 -1.84
C LYS A 170 9.13 5.55 -2.72
N VAL A 171 8.20 5.33 -3.66
CA VAL A 171 8.30 4.33 -4.72
C VAL A 171 8.64 5.03 -6.04
N CYS A 172 9.67 4.52 -6.75
CA CYS A 172 10.10 5.05 -8.03
C CYS A 172 9.96 4.00 -9.12
N ILE A 173 8.87 4.05 -9.88
CA ILE A 173 8.63 3.23 -11.08
C ILE A 173 8.14 4.12 -12.21
N ASP A 174 8.39 3.72 -13.44
CA ASP A 174 8.11 4.51 -14.65
C ASP A 174 6.63 4.80 -14.81
N ILE A 175 5.76 3.80 -14.67
CA ILE A 175 4.32 3.97 -14.83
C ILE A 175 3.67 4.93 -13.81
N LEU A 176 4.39 5.30 -12.73
CA LEU A 176 3.95 6.33 -11.77
C LEU A 176 4.57 7.71 -12.04
N ASN A 177 5.24 7.91 -13.18
CA ASN A 177 5.98 9.14 -13.53
C ASN A 177 7.13 9.48 -12.54
N THR A 178 7.56 8.51 -11.71
CA THR A 178 8.59 8.71 -10.68
C THR A 178 9.96 8.18 -11.11
N TRP A 179 10.03 7.58 -12.30
CA TRP A 179 11.26 7.05 -12.92
C TRP A 179 11.30 7.33 -14.42
N ARG A 180 12.44 7.03 -15.07
CA ARG A 180 12.60 7.10 -16.53
C ARG A 180 11.99 5.85 -17.17
N GLY A 181 11.19 6.01 -18.20
CA GLY A 181 10.54 4.93 -18.93
C GLY A 181 9.19 5.33 -19.48
N GLU A 182 8.30 4.36 -19.63
CA GLU A 182 6.91 4.60 -20.01
C GLU A 182 6.19 5.38 -18.92
N LYS A 183 5.48 6.42 -19.34
CA LYS A 183 4.75 7.28 -18.40
C LYS A 183 3.36 6.73 -18.12
N TRP A 184 2.80 7.19 -17.03
CA TRP A 184 1.40 6.96 -16.69
C TRP A 184 0.48 7.31 -17.86
N SER A 185 -0.43 6.41 -18.15
CA SER A 185 -1.55 6.67 -19.06
C SER A 185 -2.86 6.38 -18.34
N GLY A 186 -3.93 7.04 -18.76
CA GLY A 186 -5.27 6.84 -18.20
C GLY A 186 -5.83 5.42 -18.36
N CYS A 187 -5.14 4.52 -19.07
CA CYS A 187 -5.48 3.10 -19.17
C CYS A 187 -4.93 2.26 -18.02
N GLN A 188 -3.95 2.77 -17.28
CA GLN A 188 -3.36 2.07 -16.14
C GLN A 188 -4.38 1.96 -15.00
N THR A 189 -4.32 0.86 -14.25
CA THR A 189 -5.23 0.52 -13.15
C THR A 189 -4.45 0.23 -11.87
N ILE A 190 -5.15 0.09 -10.73
CA ILE A 190 -4.56 -0.40 -9.47
C ILE A 190 -3.84 -1.73 -9.70
N SER A 191 -4.46 -2.66 -10.43
CA SER A 191 -3.89 -3.97 -10.74
C SER A 191 -2.59 -3.86 -11.55
N SER A 192 -2.53 -3.00 -12.56
CA SER A 192 -1.32 -2.83 -13.38
C SER A 192 -0.14 -2.27 -12.57
N VAL A 193 -0.41 -1.34 -11.65
CA VAL A 193 0.63 -0.82 -10.74
C VAL A 193 1.18 -1.92 -9.84
N LEU A 194 0.31 -2.71 -9.21
CA LEU A 194 0.72 -3.79 -8.31
C LEU A 194 1.47 -4.91 -9.04
N LEU A 195 1.03 -5.27 -10.24
CA LEU A 195 1.76 -6.25 -11.08
C LEU A 195 3.14 -5.74 -11.50
N THR A 196 3.28 -4.45 -11.80
CA THR A 196 4.59 -3.84 -12.08
C THR A 196 5.52 -3.93 -10.87
N ILE A 197 5.01 -3.71 -9.65
CA ILE A 197 5.81 -3.88 -8.44
C ILE A 197 6.27 -5.32 -8.27
N VAL A 198 5.38 -6.30 -8.44
CA VAL A 198 5.73 -7.72 -8.36
C VAL A 198 6.80 -8.07 -9.40
N SER A 199 6.72 -7.52 -10.63
CA SER A 199 7.66 -7.84 -11.71
C SER A 199 9.10 -7.39 -11.45
N ILE A 200 9.32 -6.37 -10.62
CA ILE A 200 10.66 -5.91 -10.24
C ILE A 200 11.21 -6.60 -8.98
N MET A 201 10.36 -7.34 -8.25
CA MET A 201 10.78 -8.08 -7.04
C MET A 201 11.41 -9.43 -7.42
N ASP A 202 12.62 -9.39 -7.92
CA ASP A 202 13.35 -10.54 -8.47
C ASP A 202 14.55 -10.99 -7.59
N ASN A 203 15.43 -11.83 -8.15
CA ASN A 203 16.64 -12.31 -7.48
C ASN A 203 17.86 -11.38 -7.62
N GLU A 204 17.78 -10.36 -8.47
CA GLU A 204 18.91 -9.50 -8.78
C GLU A 204 18.51 -8.00 -8.66
N PRO A 205 17.81 -7.59 -7.60
CA PRO A 205 17.21 -6.26 -7.52
C PRO A 205 18.22 -5.12 -7.65
N ILE A 206 19.47 -5.30 -7.25
CA ILE A 206 20.50 -4.25 -7.37
C ILE A 206 20.73 -3.82 -8.84
N LEU A 207 20.40 -4.67 -9.81
CA LEU A 207 20.54 -4.35 -11.24
C LEU A 207 19.49 -3.33 -11.72
N ASN A 208 18.47 -3.04 -10.94
CA ASN A 208 17.55 -1.93 -11.18
C ASN A 208 18.17 -0.55 -10.85
N GLU A 209 19.34 -0.52 -10.18
CA GLU A 209 20.06 0.75 -9.96
C GLU A 209 20.83 1.14 -11.25
N PRO A 210 20.62 2.37 -11.77
CA PRO A 210 21.28 2.80 -13.00
C PRO A 210 22.80 2.71 -12.92
N GLY A 211 23.41 2.08 -13.92
CA GLY A 211 24.86 1.92 -14.02
C GLY A 211 25.44 0.78 -13.18
N VAL A 212 24.62 0.08 -12.40
CA VAL A 212 25.06 -1.10 -11.64
C VAL A 212 25.02 -2.35 -12.55
N THR A 213 26.04 -3.17 -12.43
CA THR A 213 26.16 -4.47 -13.14
C THR A 213 26.54 -5.56 -12.15
N LYS A 214 26.52 -6.83 -12.59
CA LYS A 214 26.98 -7.98 -11.77
C LYS A 214 28.45 -7.88 -11.30
N LYS A 215 29.26 -6.99 -11.90
CA LYS A 215 30.63 -6.73 -11.49
C LYS A 215 30.74 -5.68 -10.35
N ASN A 216 29.62 -5.10 -9.92
CA ASN A 216 29.61 -4.14 -8.83
C ASN A 216 30.09 -4.83 -7.53
N PRO A 217 31.01 -4.22 -6.76
CA PRO A 217 31.50 -4.81 -5.50
C PRO A 217 30.41 -5.10 -4.47
N ASP A 218 29.32 -4.32 -4.51
CA ASP A 218 28.17 -4.50 -3.60
C ASP A 218 27.19 -5.60 -4.02
N TYR A 219 27.36 -6.17 -5.24
CA TYR A 219 26.40 -7.12 -5.80
C TYR A 219 26.05 -8.24 -4.80
N SER A 220 27.03 -8.99 -4.33
CA SER A 220 26.80 -10.09 -3.39
C SER A 220 26.39 -9.62 -2.01
N ASN A 221 27.00 -8.56 -1.48
CA ASN A 221 26.70 -8.03 -0.15
C ASN A 221 25.27 -7.53 -0.06
N TYR A 222 24.83 -6.77 -1.07
CA TYR A 222 23.45 -6.26 -1.09
C TYR A 222 22.44 -7.42 -1.14
N HIS A 223 22.64 -8.40 -2.01
CA HIS A 223 21.70 -9.54 -2.09
C HIS A 223 21.67 -10.37 -0.80
N ASN A 224 22.82 -10.62 -0.17
CA ASN A 224 22.86 -11.30 1.14
C ASN A 224 22.11 -10.50 2.22
N LEU A 225 22.27 -9.17 2.24
CA LEU A 225 21.55 -8.29 3.17
C LEU A 225 20.05 -8.34 2.92
N ILE A 226 19.59 -8.26 1.67
CA ILE A 226 18.16 -8.29 1.34
C ILE A 226 17.55 -9.66 1.69
N GLU A 227 18.22 -10.77 1.33
CA GLU A 227 17.73 -12.11 1.71
C GLU A 227 17.59 -12.24 3.24
N TYR A 228 18.59 -11.82 4.01
CA TYR A 228 18.53 -11.84 5.46
C TYR A 228 17.44 -10.94 6.03
N ARG A 229 17.32 -9.69 5.55
CA ARG A 229 16.32 -8.73 6.02
C ARG A 229 14.90 -9.11 5.60
N ASN A 230 14.74 -9.80 4.48
CA ASN A 230 13.44 -10.38 4.12
C ASN A 230 12.93 -11.30 5.23
N TYR A 231 13.74 -12.25 5.69
CA TYR A 231 13.33 -13.15 6.78
C TYR A 231 13.24 -12.46 8.14
N SER A 232 14.25 -11.65 8.49
CA SER A 232 14.33 -11.05 9.82
C SER A 232 13.35 -9.90 10.03
N PHE A 233 13.04 -9.12 9.01
CA PHE A 233 12.15 -7.97 9.12
C PHE A 233 10.81 -8.20 8.40
N ALA A 234 10.83 -8.43 7.08
CA ALA A 234 9.59 -8.48 6.30
C ALA A 234 8.74 -9.73 6.63
N ILE A 235 9.29 -10.76 7.31
CA ILE A 235 8.52 -11.89 7.83
C ILE A 235 8.45 -11.83 9.35
N TYR A 236 9.58 -12.01 10.06
CA TYR A 236 9.58 -12.23 11.50
C TYR A 236 9.04 -11.03 12.28
N GLU A 237 9.60 -9.84 12.08
CA GLU A 237 9.19 -8.63 12.82
C GLU A 237 7.72 -8.27 12.58
N LEU A 238 7.24 -8.41 11.35
CA LEU A 238 5.84 -8.11 11.02
C LEU A 238 4.86 -9.15 11.54
N LEU A 239 5.30 -10.39 11.74
CA LEU A 239 4.46 -11.48 12.30
C LEU A 239 4.50 -11.56 13.81
N TYR A 240 5.47 -10.92 14.47
CA TYR A 240 5.74 -11.11 15.88
C TYR A 240 4.52 -10.86 16.77
N SER A 241 3.81 -9.76 16.54
CA SER A 241 2.50 -9.47 17.10
C SER A 241 1.75 -8.43 16.28
N ILE A 242 0.44 -8.32 16.44
CA ILE A 242 -0.35 -7.31 15.74
C ILE A 242 0.03 -5.88 16.19
N GLU A 243 0.42 -5.71 17.46
CA GLU A 243 0.91 -4.43 17.99
C GLU A 243 2.25 -4.06 17.35
N HIS A 244 3.13 -5.05 17.15
CA HIS A 244 4.40 -4.84 16.47
C HIS A 244 4.18 -4.52 15.00
N PHE A 245 3.29 -5.25 14.33
CA PHE A 245 2.88 -4.96 12.96
C PHE A 245 2.34 -3.53 12.79
N SER A 246 1.42 -3.09 13.64
CA SER A 246 0.81 -1.76 13.58
C SER A 246 1.82 -0.62 13.80
N LYS A 247 2.94 -0.88 14.46
CA LYS A 247 4.03 0.09 14.64
C LYS A 247 4.69 0.48 13.31
N TYR A 248 4.83 -0.49 12.40
CA TYR A 248 5.46 -0.26 11.10
C TYR A 248 4.43 0.09 10.02
N ILE A 249 3.24 -0.50 10.10
CA ILE A 249 2.20 -0.37 9.07
C ILE A 249 1.01 0.39 9.67
N PRO A 250 0.94 1.72 9.49
CA PRO A 250 -0.03 2.59 10.17
C PRO A 250 -1.40 2.55 9.49
N ILE A 251 -2.02 1.38 9.44
CA ILE A 251 -3.40 1.20 8.98
C ILE A 251 -4.33 1.61 10.12
N ASN A 252 -5.06 2.71 9.94
CA ASN A 252 -5.95 3.26 10.97
C ASN A 252 -7.26 2.47 11.11
N GLU A 253 -7.69 1.81 10.04
CA GLU A 253 -8.93 1.02 10.00
C GLU A 253 -8.64 -0.37 10.57
N LYS A 254 -9.16 -0.63 11.78
CA LYS A 254 -8.90 -1.88 12.50
C LYS A 254 -9.25 -3.12 11.67
N GLU A 255 -10.37 -3.09 10.95
CA GLU A 255 -10.79 -4.22 10.11
C GLU A 255 -9.78 -4.51 8.99
N HIS A 256 -9.15 -3.49 8.43
CA HIS A 256 -8.10 -3.65 7.42
C HIS A 256 -6.80 -4.18 8.05
N LEU A 257 -6.44 -3.68 9.22
CA LEU A 257 -5.29 -4.16 9.98
C LEU A 257 -5.43 -5.66 10.29
N ASP A 258 -6.58 -6.06 10.86
CA ASP A 258 -6.91 -7.45 11.20
C ASP A 258 -6.94 -8.33 9.95
N TYR A 259 -7.50 -7.84 8.85
CA TYR A 259 -7.54 -8.55 7.57
C TYR A 259 -6.14 -8.88 7.06
N PHE A 260 -5.26 -7.90 6.93
CA PHE A 260 -3.91 -8.15 6.43
C PHE A 260 -3.09 -9.03 7.37
N TYR A 261 -3.21 -8.80 8.68
CA TYR A 261 -2.52 -9.63 9.67
C TYR A 261 -2.98 -11.09 9.63
N SER A 262 -4.28 -11.34 9.41
CA SER A 262 -4.83 -12.70 9.26
C SER A 262 -4.28 -13.41 8.01
N ILE A 263 -4.12 -12.67 6.89
CA ILE A 263 -3.51 -13.21 5.66
C ILE A 263 -2.07 -13.61 5.92
N MET A 264 -1.28 -12.73 6.55
CA MET A 264 0.12 -13.00 6.87
C MET A 264 0.25 -14.25 7.76
N LYS A 265 -0.57 -14.36 8.83
CA LYS A 265 -0.58 -15.54 9.70
C LYS A 265 -0.93 -16.81 8.92
N SER A 266 -2.00 -16.78 8.14
CA SER A 266 -2.45 -17.93 7.34
C SER A 266 -1.39 -18.37 6.33
N HIS A 267 -0.78 -17.39 5.64
CA HIS A 267 0.31 -17.67 4.70
C HIS A 267 1.51 -18.30 5.40
N TYR A 268 1.95 -17.73 6.54
CA TYR A 268 3.07 -18.26 7.29
C TYR A 268 2.81 -19.69 7.76
N VAL A 269 1.64 -19.96 8.34
CA VAL A 269 1.27 -21.32 8.81
C VAL A 269 1.34 -22.32 7.66
N SER A 270 0.81 -21.95 6.48
CA SER A 270 0.80 -22.82 5.30
C SER A 270 2.18 -23.04 4.67
N ASN A 271 3.12 -22.10 4.87
CA ASN A 271 4.46 -22.15 4.25
C ASN A 271 5.60 -22.32 5.27
N LYS A 272 5.29 -22.54 6.58
CA LYS A 272 6.26 -22.59 7.66
C LYS A 272 7.42 -23.56 7.38
N ASP A 273 7.11 -24.77 6.94
CA ASP A 273 8.12 -25.80 6.68
C ASP A 273 9.07 -25.37 5.55
N SER A 274 8.54 -24.75 4.50
CA SER A 274 9.33 -24.22 3.39
C SER A 274 10.23 -23.06 3.82
N ILE A 275 9.71 -22.15 4.65
CA ILE A 275 10.45 -21.02 5.22
C ILE A 275 11.56 -21.53 6.13
N MET A 276 11.24 -22.46 7.04
CA MET A 276 12.23 -23.06 7.96
C MET A 276 13.31 -23.83 7.22
N LYS A 277 12.94 -24.60 6.18
CA LYS A 277 13.91 -25.30 5.34
C LYS A 277 14.91 -24.33 4.71
N LYS A 278 14.41 -23.21 4.12
CA LYS A 278 15.27 -22.20 3.51
C LYS A 278 16.17 -21.50 4.51
N LEU A 279 15.67 -21.21 5.72
CA LEU A 279 16.47 -20.66 6.81
C LEU A 279 17.59 -21.60 7.25
N GLN A 280 17.32 -22.92 7.32
CA GLN A 280 18.35 -23.92 7.62
C GLN A 280 19.42 -24.02 6.53
N GLU A 281 19.01 -24.04 5.25
CA GLU A 281 19.94 -23.98 4.11
C GLU A 281 20.86 -22.74 4.18
N ASN A 282 20.28 -21.58 4.52
CA ASN A 282 21.03 -20.33 4.68
C ASN A 282 21.97 -20.38 5.89
N LYS A 283 21.55 -20.99 7.00
CA LYS A 283 22.39 -21.21 8.18
C LYS A 283 23.59 -22.13 7.87
N GLU A 284 23.37 -23.21 7.11
CA GLU A 284 24.45 -24.11 6.69
C GLU A 284 25.44 -23.44 5.74
N ARG A 285 24.95 -22.54 4.89
CA ARG A 285 25.81 -21.74 3.99
C ARG A 285 26.61 -20.67 4.73
N ALA A 286 26.00 -20.03 5.73
CA ALA A 286 26.61 -18.96 6.53
C ALA A 286 27.02 -19.51 7.91
N LEU A 287 28.15 -20.23 7.97
CA LEU A 287 28.62 -20.98 9.14
C LEU A 287 28.80 -20.16 10.42
N HIS A 288 29.11 -18.87 10.28
CA HIS A 288 29.35 -17.94 11.41
C HIS A 288 28.65 -16.62 11.19
N PRO A 289 28.21 -15.94 12.29
CA PRO A 289 27.68 -14.60 12.20
C PRO A 289 28.72 -13.63 11.63
N GLU A 290 28.35 -12.91 10.56
CA GLU A 290 29.22 -11.95 9.86
C GLU A 290 28.53 -10.59 9.71
N TYR A 291 29.30 -9.50 9.84
CA TYR A 291 28.80 -8.16 9.52
C TYR A 291 28.97 -7.89 8.02
N VAL A 292 27.87 -7.77 7.31
CA VAL A 292 27.84 -7.44 5.88
C VAL A 292 27.38 -6.00 5.71
N HIS A 293 27.99 -5.28 4.79
CA HIS A 293 27.71 -3.87 4.51
C HIS A 293 27.55 -3.62 3.02
N SER A 294 26.58 -2.82 2.64
CA SER A 294 26.42 -2.24 1.31
C SER A 294 26.95 -0.81 1.30
N SER A 295 28.00 -0.57 0.54
CA SER A 295 28.60 0.74 0.34
C SER A 295 27.74 1.65 -0.52
N LEU A 296 27.01 1.08 -1.47
CA LEU A 296 26.13 1.79 -2.40
C LEU A 296 24.96 2.47 -1.68
N TYR A 297 24.36 1.78 -0.70
CA TYR A 297 23.19 2.27 0.03
C TYR A 297 23.46 2.65 1.47
N LEU A 298 24.72 2.56 1.91
CA LEU A 298 25.20 2.95 3.24
C LEU A 298 24.39 2.32 4.38
N PHE A 299 24.23 0.99 4.33
CA PHE A 299 23.66 0.23 5.44
C PHE A 299 24.33 -1.14 5.57
N GLY A 300 24.24 -1.73 6.76
CA GLY A 300 24.79 -3.06 7.02
C GLY A 300 24.17 -3.68 8.26
N PHE A 301 24.22 -5.00 8.31
CA PHE A 301 23.72 -5.79 9.43
C PHE A 301 24.65 -6.95 9.73
N LYS A 302 24.59 -7.39 10.99
CA LYS A 302 25.15 -8.69 11.37
C LYS A 302 24.19 -9.77 10.87
N ILE A 303 24.61 -10.53 9.89
CA ILE A 303 23.87 -11.69 9.38
C ILE A 303 24.12 -12.85 10.34
N ASP A 304 23.07 -13.34 11.01
CA ASP A 304 23.11 -14.42 12.00
C ASP A 304 21.91 -15.34 11.81
N TYR A 305 22.02 -16.24 10.85
CA TYR A 305 20.95 -17.21 10.56
C TYR A 305 20.72 -18.22 11.68
N ALA A 306 21.74 -18.52 12.52
CA ALA A 306 21.57 -19.42 13.66
C ALA A 306 20.61 -18.81 14.69
N ASN A 307 20.80 -17.52 15.03
CA ASN A 307 19.89 -16.81 15.88
C ASN A 307 18.49 -16.68 15.23
N LEU A 308 18.43 -16.38 13.93
CA LEU A 308 17.16 -16.20 13.23
C LEU A 308 16.33 -17.49 13.20
N VAL A 309 16.93 -18.65 12.95
CA VAL A 309 16.29 -19.96 13.05
C VAL A 309 15.68 -20.15 14.44
N SER A 310 16.45 -19.88 15.50
CA SER A 310 15.97 -20.01 16.89
C SER A 310 14.79 -19.08 17.20
N LEU A 311 14.75 -17.87 16.61
CA LEU A 311 13.63 -16.96 16.74
C LEU A 311 12.37 -17.50 16.06
N PHE A 312 12.48 -18.04 14.84
CA PHE A 312 11.36 -18.65 14.13
C PHE A 312 10.83 -19.92 14.79
N GLU A 313 11.69 -20.75 15.41
CA GLU A 313 11.28 -21.92 16.19
C GLU A 313 10.40 -21.53 17.38
N LYS A 314 10.66 -20.37 18.00
CA LYS A 314 9.92 -19.84 19.16
C LYS A 314 8.72 -18.98 18.75
N LEU A 315 8.57 -18.64 17.47
CA LEU A 315 7.48 -17.80 17.01
C LEU A 315 6.14 -18.49 17.20
N THR A 316 5.35 -17.99 18.14
CA THR A 316 3.98 -18.42 18.42
C THR A 316 3.03 -17.35 17.92
N LEU A 317 2.22 -17.70 16.94
CA LEU A 317 1.18 -16.79 16.41
C LEU A 317 -0.09 -16.95 17.26
N ILE A 318 -0.35 -15.97 18.11
CA ILE A 318 -1.55 -15.89 18.97
C ILE A 318 -2.72 -15.29 18.19
#